data_23bbc647ee2ddafb4771ff969a088b83
#
_entry.id   23bbc647ee2ddafb4771ff969a088b83
#
_cell.length_a   1.000
_cell.length_b   1.000
_cell.length_c   1.000
_cell.angle_alpha   90.00
_cell.angle_beta   90.00
_cell.angle_gamma   90.00
#
_symmetry.space_group_name_H-M   'P 1'
#
loop_
_entity.id
_entity.type
_entity.pdbx_description
1 polymer ?
#
loop_
_entity_poly.entity_id
_entity_poly.type
_entity_poly.pdbx_seq_one_letter_code
_entity_poly.pdbx_strand_id
1 'polypeptide(L)'
;MTVVANTGPLAARRKLGTELRVLRDRHGWTAEEVGAHLGCHISKVSRLELGKRACTKRDFESLMNLYDVDSDRRAELRELMLRSIQRTPPWWHAYNDVISANYAEFLTYEAEASHCREHQPLLIPGLVQTEAYARAVTTYGIDAVGPQQVDTLVEVRMRRQERLRESPPLQMDLVITEASLRVKVGGPATMKGQLCHLLSLREVENVSLRVIPFDAGEKGTSTGAFTLFATGVGPGVDAAFIESAETRTIFRDDPVAVRRLDRLFNHLTSAALPQEASATLIEHIAKEMEHSA
;
A
#
# COMPACT_ATOMS: atom_id res chain seq x y z
N MET A 1 27.19 1.68 13.02
CA MET A 1 26.68 2.53 11.91
C MET A 1 25.43 1.86 11.39
N THR A 2 24.27 2.36 11.79
CA THR A 2 22.98 1.85 11.27
C THR A 2 22.84 2.37 9.84
N VAL A 3 22.85 1.46 8.89
CA VAL A 3 22.56 1.76 7.48
C VAL A 3 21.18 2.42 7.45
N VAL A 4 21.14 3.74 7.25
CA VAL A 4 19.89 4.46 7.01
C VAL A 4 19.42 4.01 5.64
N ALA A 5 18.52 3.02 5.62
CA ALA A 5 17.85 2.59 4.41
C ALA A 5 17.35 3.82 3.65
N ASN A 6 17.44 3.78 2.33
CA ASN A 6 17.03 4.87 1.43
C ASN A 6 15.52 5.05 1.56
N THR A 7 15.10 5.80 2.58
CA THR A 7 13.70 6.05 2.89
C THR A 7 13.21 7.19 2.02
N GLY A 8 12.15 6.95 1.25
CA GLY A 8 11.47 7.97 0.45
C GLY A 8 10.89 9.11 1.28
N PRO A 9 10.37 10.18 0.63
CA PRO A 9 9.88 11.37 1.32
C PRO A 9 8.76 11.10 2.34
N LEU A 10 7.85 10.16 2.06
CA LEU A 10 6.77 9.80 2.97
C LEU A 10 7.31 9.08 4.21
N ALA A 11 8.18 8.09 4.02
CA ALA A 11 8.80 7.35 5.11
C ALA A 11 9.69 8.26 5.99
N ALA A 12 10.46 9.16 5.37
CA ALA A 12 11.25 10.17 6.09
C ALA A 12 10.36 11.10 6.93
N ARG A 13 9.21 11.52 6.39
CA ARG A 13 8.23 12.36 7.07
C ARG A 13 7.60 11.65 8.27
N ARG A 14 7.23 10.38 8.12
CA ARG A 14 6.69 9.57 9.21
C ARG A 14 7.71 9.34 10.31
N LYS A 15 8.94 9.00 9.93
CA LYS A 15 10.03 8.82 10.89
C LYS A 15 10.30 10.10 11.68
N LEU A 16 10.41 11.25 10.99
CA LEU A 16 10.55 12.54 11.66
C LEU A 16 9.39 12.81 12.61
N GLY A 17 8.15 12.56 12.19
CA GLY A 17 6.97 12.75 13.02
C GLY A 17 6.98 11.91 14.29
N THR A 18 7.36 10.63 14.19
CA THR A 18 7.54 9.73 15.34
C THR A 18 8.60 10.25 16.31
N GLU A 19 9.74 10.72 15.79
CA GLU A 19 10.81 11.28 16.61
C GLU A 19 10.39 12.58 17.32
N LEU A 20 9.67 13.46 16.62
CA LEU A 20 9.13 14.69 17.22
C LEU A 20 8.16 14.36 18.36
N ARG A 21 7.30 13.36 18.21
CA ARG A 21 6.41 12.89 19.26
C ARG A 21 7.17 12.33 20.46
N VAL A 22 8.19 11.49 20.23
CA VAL A 22 9.03 10.94 21.31
C VAL A 22 9.74 12.04 22.08
N LEU A 23 10.26 13.05 21.39
CA LEU A 23 10.89 14.23 22.02
C LEU A 23 9.88 15.01 22.87
N ARG A 24 8.71 15.30 22.33
CA ARG A 24 7.62 15.98 23.05
C ARG A 24 7.23 15.24 24.32
N ASP A 25 6.99 13.91 24.21
CA ASP A 25 6.57 13.07 25.33
C ASP A 25 7.68 13.00 26.42
N ARG A 26 8.97 12.93 26.03
CA ARG A 26 10.12 12.95 26.95
C ARG A 26 10.23 14.23 27.76
N HIS A 27 9.89 15.37 27.17
CA HIS A 27 9.91 16.67 27.83
C HIS A 27 8.59 17.00 28.54
N GLY A 28 7.59 16.10 28.50
CA GLY A 28 6.31 16.28 29.17
C GLY A 28 5.41 17.33 28.53
N TRP A 29 5.70 17.76 27.29
CA TRP A 29 4.88 18.75 26.60
C TRP A 29 3.59 18.12 26.04
N THR A 30 2.47 18.81 26.20
CA THR A 30 1.24 18.48 25.49
C THR A 30 1.28 18.99 24.04
N ALA A 31 0.51 18.39 23.15
CA ALA A 31 0.41 18.89 21.77
C ALA A 31 -0.19 20.32 21.68
N GLU A 32 -0.97 20.73 22.67
CA GLU A 32 -1.54 22.08 22.80
C GLU A 32 -0.46 23.10 23.12
N GLU A 33 0.41 22.82 24.10
CA GLU A 33 1.52 23.68 24.48
C GLU A 33 2.52 23.85 23.33
N VAL A 34 2.84 22.74 22.61
CA VAL A 34 3.67 22.81 21.41
C VAL A 34 2.98 23.63 20.30
N GLY A 35 1.66 23.49 20.16
CA GLY A 35 0.86 24.29 19.23
C GLY A 35 0.94 25.79 19.56
N ALA A 36 0.81 26.15 20.84
CA ALA A 36 0.97 27.53 21.31
C ALA A 36 2.38 28.07 21.02
N HIS A 37 3.43 27.27 21.28
CA HIS A 37 4.82 27.66 21.00
C HIS A 37 5.07 27.90 19.50
N LEU A 38 4.49 27.09 18.62
CA LEU A 38 4.58 27.26 17.17
C LEU A 38 3.64 28.31 16.59
N GLY A 39 2.78 28.92 17.42
CA GLY A 39 1.73 29.84 16.97
C GLY A 39 0.69 29.17 16.04
N CYS A 40 0.30 27.93 16.34
CA CYS A 40 -0.60 27.17 15.49
C CYS A 40 -1.58 26.31 16.30
N HIS A 41 -2.65 25.84 15.63
CA HIS A 41 -3.63 24.95 16.23
C HIS A 41 -3.03 23.55 16.47
N ILE A 42 -3.45 22.87 17.54
CA ILE A 42 -3.05 21.50 17.93
C ILE A 42 -3.10 20.51 16.75
N SER A 43 -4.07 20.64 15.85
CA SER A 43 -4.21 19.77 14.66
C SER A 43 -3.00 19.83 13.70
N LYS A 44 -2.22 20.94 13.71
CA LYS A 44 -0.97 21.03 12.95
C LYS A 44 0.10 20.16 13.59
N VAL A 45 0.24 20.21 14.92
CA VAL A 45 1.19 19.40 15.69
C VAL A 45 0.89 17.92 15.48
N SER A 46 -0.37 17.52 15.67
CA SER A 46 -0.80 16.13 15.43
C SER A 46 -0.49 15.65 14.01
N ARG A 47 -0.74 16.48 12.97
CA ARG A 47 -0.42 16.13 11.59
C ARG A 47 1.08 16.04 11.30
N LEU A 48 1.90 16.85 11.98
CA LEU A 48 3.36 16.75 11.91
C LEU A 48 3.85 15.43 12.53
N GLU A 49 3.38 15.09 13.72
CA GLU A 49 3.77 13.89 14.47
C GLU A 49 3.29 12.60 13.78
N LEU A 50 2.15 12.64 13.10
CA LEU A 50 1.64 11.53 12.30
C LEU A 50 2.27 11.44 10.89
N GLY A 51 3.16 12.36 10.52
CA GLY A 51 3.75 12.41 9.19
C GLY A 51 2.79 12.80 8.06
N LYS A 52 1.57 13.28 8.41
CA LYS A 52 0.56 13.75 7.45
C LYS A 52 0.88 15.13 6.85
N ARG A 53 1.79 15.86 7.47
CA ARG A 53 2.25 17.19 7.05
C ARG A 53 3.77 17.23 7.12
N ALA A 54 4.40 17.79 6.08
CA ALA A 54 5.82 18.06 6.12
C ALA A 54 6.14 19.16 7.14
N CYS A 55 7.22 18.97 7.91
CA CYS A 55 7.74 19.96 8.82
C CYS A 55 8.46 21.05 8.04
N THR A 56 8.05 22.31 8.20
CA THR A 56 8.78 23.42 7.59
C THR A 56 10.12 23.62 8.31
N LYS A 57 11.11 24.23 7.64
CA LYS A 57 12.40 24.55 8.26
C LYS A 57 12.22 25.40 9.51
N ARG A 58 11.30 26.37 9.48
CA ARG A 58 10.98 27.23 10.62
C ARG A 58 10.43 26.43 11.80
N ASP A 59 9.40 25.59 11.55
CA ASP A 59 8.81 24.77 12.61
C ASP A 59 9.85 23.80 13.18
N PHE A 60 10.68 23.19 12.33
CA PHE A 60 11.76 22.29 12.73
C PHE A 60 12.74 22.95 13.69
N GLU A 61 13.30 24.11 13.32
CA GLU A 61 14.26 24.83 14.18
C GLU A 61 13.62 25.25 15.52
N SER A 62 12.35 25.67 15.50
CA SER A 62 11.61 26.03 16.71
C SER A 62 11.42 24.82 17.63
N LEU A 63 11.06 23.63 17.07
CA LEU A 63 10.91 22.40 17.85
C LEU A 63 12.23 21.87 18.40
N MET A 64 13.32 21.95 17.63
CA MET A 64 14.65 21.53 18.09
C MET A 64 15.13 22.37 19.28
N ASN A 65 14.82 23.67 19.28
CA ASN A 65 15.12 24.56 20.41
C ASN A 65 14.19 24.26 21.61
N LEU A 66 12.88 24.05 21.37
CA LEU A 66 11.92 23.74 22.44
C LEU A 66 12.27 22.45 23.18
N TYR A 67 12.74 21.44 22.44
CA TYR A 67 13.09 20.12 22.98
C TYR A 67 14.57 20.00 23.38
N ASP A 68 15.32 21.09 23.37
CA ASP A 68 16.75 21.14 23.75
C ASP A 68 17.57 20.00 23.13
N VAL A 69 17.40 19.81 21.81
CA VAL A 69 18.03 18.70 21.07
C VAL A 69 19.48 19.06 20.79
N ASP A 70 20.40 18.15 21.18
CA ASP A 70 21.84 18.30 20.95
C ASP A 70 22.20 18.39 19.45
N SER A 71 23.40 18.84 19.14
CA SER A 71 23.87 19.15 17.79
C SER A 71 23.84 17.92 16.88
N ASP A 72 24.24 16.75 17.36
CA ASP A 72 24.40 15.55 16.57
C ASP A 72 23.03 14.97 16.22
N ARG A 73 22.16 14.86 17.21
CA ARG A 73 20.78 14.43 16.99
C ARG A 73 19.99 15.41 16.13
N ARG A 74 20.21 16.71 16.31
CA ARG A 74 19.62 17.75 15.47
C ARG A 74 20.03 17.62 14.00
N ALA A 75 21.29 17.26 13.73
CA ALA A 75 21.78 17.02 12.37
C ALA A 75 21.08 15.81 11.72
N GLU A 76 20.94 14.70 12.45
CA GLU A 76 20.21 13.51 11.97
C GLU A 76 18.74 13.82 11.63
N LEU A 77 18.05 14.52 12.55
CA LEU A 77 16.64 14.89 12.35
C LEU A 77 16.46 15.91 11.22
N ARG A 78 17.45 16.79 11.02
CA ARG A 78 17.46 17.74 9.90
C ARG A 78 17.57 17.01 8.57
N GLU A 79 18.35 15.96 8.48
CA GLU A 79 18.44 15.13 7.27
C GLU A 79 17.09 14.48 6.94
N LEU A 80 16.40 13.92 7.93
CA LEU A 80 15.04 13.41 7.75
C LEU A 80 14.07 14.51 7.28
N MET A 81 14.14 15.70 7.88
CA MET A 81 13.31 16.84 7.47
C MET A 81 13.56 17.22 6.02
N LEU A 82 14.82 17.32 5.60
CA LEU A 82 15.18 17.65 4.22
C LEU A 82 14.69 16.58 3.23
N ARG A 83 14.86 15.30 3.55
CA ARG A 83 14.30 14.19 2.74
C ARG A 83 12.78 14.25 2.68
N SER A 84 12.10 14.58 3.77
CA SER A 84 10.64 14.64 3.84
C SER A 84 10.00 15.70 2.93
N ILE A 85 10.77 16.69 2.51
CA ILE A 85 10.35 17.78 1.62
C ILE A 85 10.92 17.65 0.19
N GLN A 86 11.74 16.64 -0.08
CA GLN A 86 12.21 16.40 -1.45
C GLN A 86 11.02 16.18 -2.39
N ARG A 87 11.02 16.93 -3.48
CA ARG A 87 9.96 16.87 -4.52
C ARG A 87 10.60 16.43 -5.84
N THR A 88 11.06 15.19 -5.91
CA THR A 88 11.22 14.58 -7.23
C THR A 88 9.83 14.16 -7.68
N PRO A 89 9.31 14.67 -8.81
CA PRO A 89 8.01 14.23 -9.29
C PRO A 89 8.05 12.71 -9.47
N PRO A 90 7.10 11.97 -8.88
CA PRO A 90 7.06 10.53 -9.06
C PRO A 90 6.71 10.20 -10.53
N TRP A 91 7.06 9.01 -10.99
CA TRP A 91 6.87 8.61 -12.38
C TRP A 91 5.39 8.72 -12.83
N TRP A 92 4.43 8.54 -11.94
CA TRP A 92 3.00 8.66 -12.24
C TRP A 92 2.51 10.10 -12.40
N HIS A 93 3.35 11.08 -12.11
CA HIS A 93 3.00 12.48 -12.34
C HIS A 93 2.72 12.78 -13.82
N ALA A 94 3.32 12.02 -14.73
CA ALA A 94 3.05 12.11 -16.17
C ALA A 94 1.63 11.67 -16.56
N TYR A 95 0.88 11.05 -15.65
CA TYR A 95 -0.46 10.49 -15.85
C TYR A 95 -1.55 11.17 -15.01
N ASN A 96 -1.26 12.36 -14.48
CA ASN A 96 -2.18 13.10 -13.58
C ASN A 96 -3.52 13.49 -14.22
N ASP A 97 -3.61 13.52 -15.51
CA ASP A 97 -4.83 13.77 -16.30
C ASP A 97 -5.76 12.52 -16.36
N VAL A 98 -5.22 11.33 -16.05
CA VAL A 98 -5.95 10.06 -16.13
C VAL A 98 -6.16 9.42 -14.76
N ILE A 99 -5.21 9.61 -13.83
CA ILE A 99 -5.27 9.04 -12.48
C ILE A 99 -5.93 10.01 -11.51
N SER A 100 -6.82 9.49 -10.63
CA SER A 100 -7.43 10.31 -9.57
C SER A 100 -6.42 10.65 -8.46
N ALA A 101 -6.71 11.71 -7.67
CA ALA A 101 -5.89 12.08 -6.52
C ALA A 101 -5.76 10.93 -5.49
N ASN A 102 -6.84 10.18 -5.25
CA ASN A 102 -6.82 9.02 -4.35
C ASN A 102 -5.92 7.90 -4.89
N TYR A 103 -5.91 7.70 -6.21
CA TYR A 103 -5.04 6.71 -6.82
C TYR A 103 -3.57 7.16 -6.79
N ALA A 104 -3.28 8.45 -6.99
CA ALA A 104 -1.93 9.00 -6.82
C ALA A 104 -1.42 8.85 -5.37
N GLU A 105 -2.30 9.01 -4.38
CA GLU A 105 -1.98 8.75 -2.98
C GLU A 105 -1.67 7.27 -2.74
N PHE A 106 -2.48 6.36 -3.27
CA PHE A 106 -2.21 4.92 -3.24
C PHE A 106 -0.82 4.59 -3.83
N LEU A 107 -0.51 5.11 -5.02
CA LEU A 107 0.78 4.91 -5.67
C LEU A 107 1.96 5.44 -4.83
N THR A 108 1.75 6.53 -4.08
CA THR A 108 2.75 7.07 -3.17
C THR A 108 3.08 6.09 -2.04
N TYR A 109 2.06 5.47 -1.44
CA TYR A 109 2.28 4.46 -0.40
C TYR A 109 2.90 3.19 -0.97
N GLU A 110 2.44 2.70 -2.12
CA GLU A 110 2.98 1.52 -2.77
C GLU A 110 4.46 1.67 -3.12
N ALA A 111 4.86 2.84 -3.65
CA ALA A 111 6.24 3.11 -4.02
C ALA A 111 7.20 3.13 -2.81
N GLU A 112 6.72 3.61 -1.65
CA GLU A 112 7.56 3.75 -0.46
C GLU A 112 7.37 2.61 0.57
N ALA A 113 6.42 1.70 0.34
CA ALA A 113 6.20 0.58 1.22
C ALA A 113 7.36 -0.42 1.17
N SER A 114 7.71 -0.97 2.34
CA SER A 114 8.54 -2.16 2.46
C SER A 114 7.71 -3.44 2.42
N HIS A 115 6.44 -3.36 2.82
CA HIS A 115 5.52 -4.49 2.87
C HIS A 115 4.10 -4.05 2.48
N CYS A 116 3.50 -4.83 1.59
CA CYS A 116 2.12 -4.70 1.14
C CYS A 116 1.36 -5.97 1.52
N ARG A 117 0.18 -5.82 2.14
CA ARG A 117 -0.76 -6.91 2.38
C ARG A 117 -2.07 -6.58 1.70
N GLU A 118 -2.53 -7.42 0.80
CA GLU A 118 -3.72 -7.15 -0.01
C GLU A 118 -4.69 -8.31 0.04
N HIS A 119 -5.95 -7.99 0.30
CA HIS A 119 -7.07 -8.94 0.20
C HIS A 119 -8.00 -8.55 -0.95
N GLN A 120 -8.24 -9.51 -1.84
CA GLN A 120 -9.11 -9.34 -3.00
C GLN A 120 -10.14 -10.49 -3.06
N PRO A 121 -11.43 -10.18 -2.89
CA PRO A 121 -12.47 -11.22 -2.91
C PRO A 121 -12.94 -11.62 -4.32
N LEU A 122 -12.82 -10.77 -5.34
CA LEU A 122 -13.38 -11.02 -6.67
C LEU A 122 -12.42 -10.81 -7.83
N LEU A 123 -11.37 -10.03 -7.64
CA LEU A 123 -10.38 -9.73 -8.68
C LEU A 123 -9.01 -10.25 -8.29
N ILE A 124 -8.13 -10.40 -9.26
CA ILE A 124 -6.71 -10.63 -9.02
C ILE A 124 -6.07 -9.29 -8.64
N PRO A 125 -5.19 -9.23 -7.61
CA PRO A 125 -4.48 -8.03 -7.21
C PRO A 125 -3.68 -7.39 -8.33
N GLY A 126 -3.67 -6.05 -8.40
CA GLY A 126 -3.13 -5.30 -9.52
C GLY A 126 -1.66 -5.55 -9.83
N LEU A 127 -0.82 -5.77 -8.80
CA LEU A 127 0.62 -6.03 -8.97
C LEU A 127 0.94 -7.41 -9.56
N VAL A 128 -0.03 -8.31 -9.62
CA VAL A 128 0.15 -9.68 -10.14
C VAL A 128 -0.78 -9.99 -11.32
N GLN A 129 -1.29 -8.96 -11.98
CA GLN A 129 -2.11 -9.13 -13.19
C GLN A 129 -1.24 -9.26 -14.44
N THR A 130 -1.69 -10.07 -15.41
CA THR A 130 -1.20 -9.98 -16.79
C THR A 130 -1.78 -8.76 -17.48
N GLU A 131 -1.14 -8.27 -18.53
CA GLU A 131 -1.67 -7.13 -19.31
C GLU A 131 -3.06 -7.41 -19.88
N ALA A 132 -3.30 -8.61 -20.40
CA ALA A 132 -4.60 -9.01 -20.96
C ALA A 132 -5.71 -8.97 -19.90
N TYR A 133 -5.43 -9.47 -18.68
CA TYR A 133 -6.35 -9.41 -17.55
C TYR A 133 -6.59 -7.95 -17.12
N ALA A 134 -5.53 -7.18 -16.94
CA ALA A 134 -5.60 -5.76 -16.56
C ALA A 134 -6.43 -4.96 -17.55
N ARG A 135 -6.26 -5.21 -18.84
CA ARG A 135 -7.03 -4.57 -19.91
C ARG A 135 -8.52 -4.91 -19.82
N ALA A 136 -8.84 -6.19 -19.63
CA ALA A 136 -10.23 -6.64 -19.50
C ALA A 136 -10.91 -5.99 -18.28
N VAL A 137 -10.27 -5.95 -17.11
CA VAL A 137 -10.80 -5.31 -15.90
C VAL A 137 -10.97 -3.79 -16.11
N THR A 138 -10.01 -3.13 -16.75
CA THR A 138 -10.05 -1.68 -16.94
C THR A 138 -11.12 -1.27 -17.95
N THR A 139 -11.33 -2.04 -19.01
CA THR A 139 -12.34 -1.76 -20.05
C THR A 139 -13.77 -1.80 -19.50
N TYR A 140 -14.06 -2.72 -18.57
CA TYR A 140 -15.40 -2.91 -18.00
C TYR A 140 -15.53 -2.34 -16.57
N GLY A 141 -14.51 -1.66 -16.07
CA GLY A 141 -14.55 -1.02 -14.75
C GLY A 141 -15.53 0.14 -14.69
N ILE A 142 -15.89 0.55 -13.46
CA ILE A 142 -16.86 1.64 -13.20
C ILE A 142 -16.44 2.98 -13.86
N ASP A 143 -15.12 3.19 -14.00
CA ASP A 143 -14.58 4.36 -14.72
C ASP A 143 -14.28 4.03 -16.18
N ALA A 144 -15.12 3.21 -16.82
CA ALA A 144 -14.98 2.88 -18.23
C ALA A 144 -14.89 4.19 -19.04
N VAL A 145 -13.68 4.57 -19.29
CA VAL A 145 -13.21 5.74 -20.01
C VAL A 145 -12.93 5.33 -21.46
N GLY A 146 -12.76 6.28 -22.35
CA GLY A 146 -12.47 5.96 -23.74
C GLY A 146 -11.24 5.07 -23.94
N PRO A 147 -11.10 4.39 -25.09
CA PRO A 147 -10.06 3.40 -25.34
C PRO A 147 -8.63 3.88 -25.04
N GLN A 148 -8.32 5.15 -25.34
CA GLN A 148 -6.99 5.75 -25.06
C GLN A 148 -6.69 5.82 -23.56
N GLN A 149 -7.69 6.10 -22.73
CA GLN A 149 -7.52 6.11 -21.28
C GLN A 149 -7.35 4.71 -20.72
N VAL A 150 -7.99 3.69 -21.32
CA VAL A 150 -7.78 2.29 -20.99
C VAL A 150 -6.32 1.90 -21.18
N ASP A 151 -5.74 2.25 -22.35
CA ASP A 151 -4.33 1.94 -22.64
C ASP A 151 -3.40 2.58 -21.61
N THR A 152 -3.62 3.85 -21.30
CA THR A 152 -2.84 4.58 -20.29
C THR A 152 -2.96 3.97 -18.90
N LEU A 153 -4.17 3.59 -18.47
CA LEU A 153 -4.38 2.96 -17.16
C LEU A 153 -3.75 1.57 -17.08
N VAL A 154 -3.75 0.82 -18.18
CA VAL A 154 -3.06 -0.47 -18.27
C VAL A 154 -1.54 -0.27 -18.20
N GLU A 155 -0.99 0.73 -18.90
CA GLU A 155 0.43 1.08 -18.82
C GLU A 155 0.84 1.43 -17.38
N VAL A 156 0.09 2.30 -16.70
CA VAL A 156 0.31 2.63 -15.28
C VAL A 156 0.30 1.36 -14.43
N ARG A 157 -0.65 0.43 -14.67
CA ARG A 157 -0.76 -0.82 -13.92
C ARG A 157 0.43 -1.74 -14.15
N MET A 158 0.89 -1.88 -15.38
CA MET A 158 2.07 -2.69 -15.70
C MET A 158 3.35 -2.10 -15.10
N ARG A 159 3.50 -0.77 -15.16
CA ARG A 159 4.66 -0.09 -14.58
C ARG A 159 4.74 -0.24 -13.05
N ARG A 160 3.61 -0.27 -12.35
CA ARG A 160 3.59 -0.54 -10.89
C ARG A 160 4.25 -1.86 -10.53
N GLN A 161 4.18 -2.88 -11.38
CA GLN A 161 4.74 -4.21 -11.12
C GLN A 161 6.27 -4.21 -11.05
N GLU A 162 6.94 -3.16 -11.59
CA GLU A 162 8.38 -2.98 -11.44
C GLU A 162 8.79 -2.94 -9.96
N ARG A 163 7.89 -2.46 -9.07
CA ARG A 163 8.10 -2.40 -7.62
C ARG A 163 8.40 -3.76 -6.97
N LEU A 164 7.94 -4.85 -7.56
CA LEU A 164 8.26 -6.20 -7.09
C LEU A 164 9.69 -6.64 -7.40
N ARG A 165 10.39 -5.93 -8.32
CA ARG A 165 11.74 -6.25 -8.80
C ARG A 165 12.78 -5.19 -8.43
N GLU A 166 12.37 -4.06 -7.87
CA GLU A 166 13.27 -3.00 -7.39
C GLU A 166 14.13 -3.48 -6.22
N SER A 167 15.18 -2.74 -5.90
CA SER A 167 16.02 -3.03 -4.74
C SER A 167 15.92 -1.91 -3.69
N PRO A 168 15.45 -2.20 -2.47
CA PRO A 168 14.88 -3.47 -2.00
C PRO A 168 13.49 -3.75 -2.60
N PRO A 169 13.13 -5.03 -2.84
CA PRO A 169 11.84 -5.38 -3.40
C PRO A 169 10.72 -5.18 -2.37
N LEU A 170 9.52 -4.86 -2.86
CA LEU A 170 8.32 -4.84 -2.04
C LEU A 170 7.99 -6.27 -1.58
N GLN A 171 7.91 -6.49 -0.27
CA GLN A 171 7.36 -7.73 0.27
C GLN A 171 5.84 -7.70 0.11
N MET A 172 5.26 -8.77 -0.43
CA MET A 172 3.83 -8.80 -0.76
C MET A 172 3.14 -10.06 -0.27
N ASP A 173 2.17 -9.90 0.65
CA ASP A 173 1.28 -10.97 1.08
C ASP A 173 -0.10 -10.79 0.45
N LEU A 174 -0.52 -11.76 -0.34
CA LEU A 174 -1.78 -11.79 -1.03
C LEU A 174 -2.71 -12.85 -0.43
N VAL A 175 -3.92 -12.43 -0.11
CA VAL A 175 -5.01 -13.33 0.28
C VAL A 175 -6.19 -13.06 -0.65
N ILE A 176 -6.42 -13.99 -1.58
CA ILE A 176 -7.52 -13.91 -2.53
C ILE A 176 -8.54 -15.01 -2.24
N THR A 177 -9.76 -14.89 -2.74
CA THR A 177 -10.75 -15.98 -2.62
C THR A 177 -10.72 -16.86 -3.86
N GLU A 178 -11.21 -18.08 -3.74
CA GLU A 178 -11.42 -18.97 -4.88
C GLU A 178 -12.33 -18.34 -5.94
N ALA A 179 -13.26 -17.45 -5.55
CA ALA A 179 -14.13 -16.75 -6.50
C ALA A 179 -13.33 -15.89 -7.48
N SER A 180 -12.26 -15.22 -7.05
CA SER A 180 -11.41 -14.42 -7.93
C SER A 180 -10.68 -15.24 -9.00
N LEU A 181 -10.49 -16.54 -8.77
CA LEU A 181 -9.87 -17.47 -9.71
C LEU A 181 -10.90 -18.03 -10.73
N ARG A 182 -12.19 -18.06 -10.36
CA ARG A 182 -13.26 -18.66 -11.18
C ARG A 182 -14.01 -17.65 -12.04
N VAL A 183 -13.97 -16.37 -11.71
CA VAL A 183 -14.55 -15.30 -12.54
C VAL A 183 -13.75 -15.19 -13.84
N LYS A 184 -14.40 -15.50 -14.99
CA LYS A 184 -13.74 -15.54 -16.30
C LYS A 184 -13.50 -14.13 -16.87
N VAL A 185 -12.67 -13.33 -16.21
CA VAL A 185 -12.30 -11.98 -16.66
C VAL A 185 -11.58 -12.06 -18.01
N GLY A 186 -12.09 -11.34 -19.00
CA GLY A 186 -11.54 -11.35 -20.36
C GLY A 186 -11.73 -12.67 -21.12
N GLY A 187 -12.56 -13.59 -20.59
CA GLY A 187 -12.81 -14.90 -21.14
C GLY A 187 -11.82 -15.98 -20.71
N PRO A 188 -12.10 -17.27 -21.06
CA PRO A 188 -11.33 -18.41 -20.57
C PRO A 188 -9.83 -18.35 -20.89
N ALA A 189 -9.46 -17.90 -22.10
CA ALA A 189 -8.05 -17.83 -22.53
C ALA A 189 -7.25 -16.79 -21.72
N THR A 190 -7.82 -15.61 -21.50
CA THR A 190 -7.20 -14.55 -20.66
C THR A 190 -7.06 -15.04 -19.21
N MET A 191 -8.11 -15.67 -18.68
CA MET A 191 -8.09 -16.17 -17.31
C MET A 191 -7.07 -17.29 -17.12
N LYS A 192 -6.98 -18.24 -18.08
CA LYS A 192 -5.94 -19.26 -18.07
C LYS A 192 -4.54 -18.65 -18.03
N GLY A 193 -4.25 -17.68 -18.91
CA GLY A 193 -2.96 -16.97 -18.91
C GLY A 193 -2.67 -16.30 -17.56
N GLN A 194 -3.69 -15.72 -16.94
CA GLN A 194 -3.57 -15.10 -15.61
C GLN A 194 -3.27 -16.15 -14.52
N LEU A 195 -3.95 -17.30 -14.53
CA LEU A 195 -3.69 -18.38 -13.56
C LEU A 195 -2.29 -18.98 -13.72
N CYS A 196 -1.83 -19.20 -14.96
CA CYS A 196 -0.44 -19.61 -15.22
C CYS A 196 0.58 -18.58 -14.69
N HIS A 197 0.28 -17.28 -14.83
CA HIS A 197 1.12 -16.24 -14.29
C HIS A 197 1.16 -16.27 -12.74
N LEU A 198 0.03 -16.49 -12.07
CA LEU A 198 0.02 -16.64 -10.61
C LEU A 198 0.87 -17.83 -10.16
N LEU A 199 0.87 -18.93 -10.88
CA LEU A 199 1.72 -20.08 -10.58
C LEU A 199 3.21 -19.78 -10.73
N SER A 200 3.61 -18.94 -11.70
CA SER A 200 5.02 -18.52 -11.86
C SER A 200 5.54 -17.66 -10.70
N LEU A 201 4.65 -17.01 -9.94
CA LEU A 201 5.04 -16.20 -8.77
C LEU A 201 5.57 -17.05 -7.61
N ARG A 202 5.44 -18.37 -7.63
CA ARG A 202 6.05 -19.26 -6.63
C ARG A 202 7.58 -19.15 -6.58
N GLU A 203 8.19 -18.76 -7.69
CA GLU A 203 9.63 -18.55 -7.81
C GLU A 203 10.07 -17.15 -7.33
N VAL A 204 9.13 -16.29 -6.93
CA VAL A 204 9.39 -14.91 -6.52
C VAL A 204 9.36 -14.83 -4.99
N GLU A 205 10.54 -14.78 -4.36
CA GLU A 205 10.71 -14.89 -2.90
C GLU A 205 9.95 -13.84 -2.08
N ASN A 206 9.72 -12.66 -2.64
CA ASN A 206 9.04 -11.55 -1.97
C ASN A 206 7.52 -11.52 -2.21
N VAL A 207 6.94 -12.56 -2.84
CA VAL A 207 5.50 -12.66 -3.06
C VAL A 207 4.94 -13.93 -2.41
N SER A 208 3.99 -13.76 -1.51
CA SER A 208 3.25 -14.84 -0.88
C SER A 208 1.79 -14.78 -1.34
N LEU A 209 1.29 -15.85 -1.97
CA LEU A 209 -0.09 -15.95 -2.42
C LEU A 209 -0.81 -17.09 -1.71
N ARG A 210 -1.96 -16.76 -1.10
CA ARG A 210 -2.85 -17.73 -0.46
C ARG A 210 -4.27 -17.57 -0.97
N VAL A 211 -4.97 -18.68 -1.08
CA VAL A 211 -6.36 -18.73 -1.55
C VAL A 211 -7.29 -19.17 -0.43
N ILE A 212 -8.34 -18.42 -0.20
CA ILE A 212 -9.46 -18.80 0.66
C ILE A 212 -10.40 -19.68 -0.19
N PRO A 213 -10.51 -20.98 0.08
CA PRO A 213 -11.40 -21.86 -0.67
C PRO A 213 -12.87 -21.61 -0.30
N PHE A 214 -13.80 -22.01 -1.14
CA PHE A 214 -15.23 -21.92 -0.82
C PHE A 214 -15.61 -22.68 0.46
N ASP A 215 -14.90 -23.76 0.75
CA ASP A 215 -15.14 -24.58 1.95
C ASP A 215 -14.72 -23.89 3.27
N ALA A 216 -14.03 -22.75 3.20
CA ALA A 216 -13.72 -21.95 4.40
C ALA A 216 -14.98 -21.37 5.05
N GLY A 217 -16.09 -21.28 4.30
CA GLY A 217 -17.36 -20.77 4.78
C GLY A 217 -17.27 -19.36 5.36
N GLU A 218 -17.97 -19.13 6.47
CA GLU A 218 -18.01 -17.82 7.15
C GLU A 218 -16.65 -17.31 7.61
N LYS A 219 -15.68 -18.18 7.86
CA LYS A 219 -14.33 -17.82 8.28
C LYS A 219 -13.55 -17.08 7.17
N GLY A 220 -13.89 -17.36 5.91
CA GLY A 220 -13.25 -16.76 4.76
C GLY A 220 -13.99 -15.54 4.19
N THR A 221 -15.09 -15.11 4.82
CA THR A 221 -15.89 -14.01 4.26
C THR A 221 -15.35 -12.64 4.66
N SER A 222 -15.35 -11.71 3.71
CA SER A 222 -15.10 -10.29 3.93
C SER A 222 -16.04 -9.44 3.09
N THR A 223 -16.28 -8.20 3.53
CA THR A 223 -17.22 -7.28 2.86
C THR A 223 -16.61 -6.48 1.72
N GLY A 224 -15.32 -6.65 1.42
CA GLY A 224 -14.67 -5.91 0.34
C GLY A 224 -13.16 -6.08 0.30
N ALA A 225 -12.58 -5.54 -0.76
CA ALA A 225 -11.15 -5.53 -0.99
C ALA A 225 -10.46 -4.42 -0.17
N PHE A 226 -9.26 -4.70 0.29
CA PHE A 226 -8.42 -3.70 0.95
C PHE A 226 -6.93 -4.02 0.82
N THR A 227 -6.13 -2.96 0.86
CA THR A 227 -4.67 -3.02 0.84
C THR A 227 -4.10 -2.33 2.06
N LEU A 228 -3.09 -2.93 2.67
CA LEU A 228 -2.37 -2.43 3.83
C LEU A 228 -0.91 -2.19 3.46
N PHE A 229 -0.40 -1.01 3.78
CA PHE A 229 1.00 -0.67 3.55
C PHE A 229 1.75 -0.44 4.85
N ALA A 230 2.96 -1.00 4.94
CA ALA A 230 3.95 -0.70 5.97
C ALA A 230 5.20 -0.11 5.30
N THR A 231 5.62 1.08 5.76
CA THR A 231 6.82 1.76 5.24
C THR A 231 8.10 1.33 5.95
N GLY A 232 8.00 0.48 6.99
CA GLY A 232 9.14 0.03 7.78
C GLY A 232 9.70 1.06 8.77
N VAL A 233 9.01 2.19 8.97
CA VAL A 233 9.42 3.25 9.91
C VAL A 233 9.08 2.91 11.36
N GLY A 234 8.07 2.05 11.58
CA GLY A 234 7.63 1.60 12.89
C GLY A 234 7.08 0.18 12.83
N PRO A 235 6.69 -0.39 13.97
CA PRO A 235 6.07 -1.70 13.98
C PRO A 235 4.64 -1.61 13.41
N GLY A 236 4.35 -2.45 12.40
CA GLY A 236 3.01 -2.64 11.88
C GLY A 236 2.66 -1.84 10.63
N VAL A 237 1.37 -1.78 10.37
CA VAL A 237 0.77 -1.15 9.19
C VAL A 237 0.63 0.35 9.40
N ASP A 238 0.99 1.13 8.40
CA ASP A 238 0.93 2.60 8.44
C ASP A 238 -0.36 3.16 7.85
N ALA A 239 -0.87 2.51 6.81
CA ALA A 239 -2.04 2.98 6.08
C ALA A 239 -2.84 1.81 5.49
N ALA A 240 -4.12 2.04 5.29
CA ALA A 240 -5.02 1.12 4.63
C ALA A 240 -5.79 1.84 3.51
N PHE A 241 -6.01 1.12 2.42
CA PHE A 241 -6.86 1.54 1.32
C PHE A 241 -7.97 0.51 1.16
N ILE A 242 -9.21 0.97 1.16
CA ILE A 242 -10.40 0.14 1.04
C ILE A 242 -11.02 0.44 -0.32
N GLU A 243 -11.28 -0.58 -1.11
CA GLU A 243 -12.00 -0.41 -2.37
C GLU A 243 -13.50 -0.26 -2.12
N SER A 244 -14.10 0.70 -2.78
CA SER A 244 -15.53 1.00 -2.69
C SER A 244 -16.13 1.12 -4.09
N ALA A 245 -17.39 0.73 -4.23
CA ALA A 245 -18.13 0.89 -5.48
C ALA A 245 -18.37 2.36 -5.86
N GLU A 246 -18.40 3.26 -4.89
CA GLU A 246 -18.65 4.69 -5.12
C GLU A 246 -17.35 5.46 -5.40
N THR A 247 -16.31 5.17 -4.61
CA THR A 247 -14.99 5.79 -4.76
C THR A 247 -13.97 4.66 -4.75
N ARG A 248 -13.28 4.41 -5.83
CA ARG A 248 -12.36 3.25 -5.97
C ARG A 248 -11.53 2.97 -4.73
N THR A 249 -11.11 4.00 -4.00
CA THR A 249 -10.17 3.84 -2.90
C THR A 249 -10.49 4.81 -1.79
N ILE A 250 -10.79 4.29 -0.60
CA ILE A 250 -10.95 5.09 0.62
C ILE A 250 -9.69 4.91 1.46
N PHE A 251 -8.94 5.98 1.61
CA PHE A 251 -7.74 6.01 2.45
C PHE A 251 -8.09 6.03 3.94
N ARG A 252 -7.35 5.24 4.73
CA ARG A 252 -7.45 5.17 6.18
C ARG A 252 -6.05 5.15 6.79
N ASP A 253 -5.78 6.09 7.66
CA ASP A 253 -4.53 6.20 8.41
C ASP A 253 -4.77 6.41 9.92
N ASP A 254 -6.02 6.37 10.35
CA ASP A 254 -6.31 6.36 11.77
C ASP A 254 -5.91 5.00 12.38
N PRO A 255 -5.20 5.01 13.53
CA PRO A 255 -4.64 3.79 14.08
C PRO A 255 -5.67 2.72 14.48
N VAL A 256 -6.91 3.10 14.71
CA VAL A 256 -7.98 2.15 15.11
C VAL A 256 -8.47 1.39 13.88
N ALA A 257 -8.79 2.11 12.79
CA ALA A 257 -9.22 1.49 11.54
C ALA A 257 -8.13 0.62 10.93
N VAL A 258 -6.88 1.11 10.89
CA VAL A 258 -5.72 0.37 10.38
C VAL A 258 -5.52 -0.92 11.17
N ARG A 259 -5.49 -0.88 12.51
CA ARG A 259 -5.37 -2.10 13.34
C ARG A 259 -6.56 -3.05 13.18
N ARG A 260 -7.76 -2.56 12.92
CA ARG A 260 -8.92 -3.41 12.65
C ARG A 260 -8.77 -4.18 11.36
N LEU A 261 -8.32 -3.52 10.29
CA LEU A 261 -8.08 -4.15 9.00
C LEU A 261 -6.88 -5.10 9.05
N ASP A 262 -5.85 -4.77 9.81
CA ASP A 262 -4.71 -5.64 10.04
C ASP A 262 -5.11 -6.96 10.73
N ARG A 263 -5.96 -6.89 11.76
CA ARG A 263 -6.52 -8.09 12.39
C ARG A 263 -7.41 -8.89 11.44
N LEU A 264 -8.19 -8.20 10.60
CA LEU A 264 -9.02 -8.86 9.59
C LEU A 264 -8.14 -9.61 8.57
N PHE A 265 -7.06 -8.99 8.08
CA PHE A 265 -6.12 -9.64 7.17
C PHE A 265 -5.52 -10.91 7.79
N ASN A 266 -5.08 -10.86 9.04
CA ASN A 266 -4.54 -12.01 9.76
C ASN A 266 -5.59 -13.11 9.94
N HIS A 267 -6.85 -12.77 10.20
CA HIS A 267 -7.95 -13.71 10.28
C HIS A 267 -8.19 -14.41 8.91
N LEU A 268 -8.27 -13.65 7.83
CA LEU A 268 -8.44 -14.17 6.47
C LEU A 268 -7.24 -15.05 6.04
N THR A 269 -6.02 -14.66 6.41
CA THR A 269 -4.82 -15.47 6.18
C THR A 269 -4.91 -16.82 6.89
N SER A 270 -5.48 -16.85 8.09
CA SER A 270 -5.68 -18.10 8.85
C SER A 270 -6.77 -18.99 8.26
N ALA A 271 -7.74 -18.42 7.53
CA ALA A 271 -8.78 -19.16 6.81
C ALA A 271 -8.33 -19.64 5.42
N ALA A 272 -7.23 -19.08 4.90
CA ALA A 272 -6.70 -19.41 3.58
C ALA A 272 -5.87 -20.70 3.63
N LEU A 273 -5.81 -21.39 2.49
CA LEU A 273 -4.92 -22.53 2.28
C LEU A 273 -3.46 -22.11 2.41
N PRO A 274 -2.56 -23.02 2.86
CA PRO A 274 -1.12 -22.82 2.69
C PRO A 274 -0.73 -22.58 1.24
N GLN A 275 0.41 -21.94 0.98
CA GLN A 275 0.86 -21.55 -0.36
C GLN A 275 0.86 -22.73 -1.34
N GLU A 276 1.37 -23.90 -0.94
CA GLU A 276 1.44 -25.11 -1.79
C GLU A 276 0.03 -25.63 -2.15
N ALA A 277 -0.88 -25.69 -1.18
CA ALA A 277 -2.26 -26.09 -1.44
C ALA A 277 -3.01 -25.06 -2.29
N SER A 278 -2.71 -23.77 -2.12
CA SER A 278 -3.23 -22.69 -2.96
C SER A 278 -2.77 -22.85 -4.41
N ALA A 279 -1.51 -23.16 -4.64
CA ALA A 279 -0.97 -23.41 -5.96
C ALA A 279 -1.65 -24.64 -6.62
N THR A 280 -1.84 -25.71 -5.87
CA THR A 280 -2.56 -26.91 -6.35
C THR A 280 -4.00 -26.59 -6.78
N LEU A 281 -4.71 -25.74 -6.01
CA LEU A 281 -6.05 -25.29 -6.36
C LEU A 281 -6.03 -24.43 -7.64
N ILE A 282 -5.06 -23.51 -7.77
CA ILE A 282 -4.90 -22.67 -8.97
C ILE A 282 -4.62 -23.55 -10.20
N GLU A 283 -3.75 -24.56 -10.10
CA GLU A 283 -3.46 -25.51 -11.18
C GLU A 283 -4.72 -26.28 -11.62
N HIS A 284 -5.52 -26.71 -10.65
CA HIS A 284 -6.78 -27.40 -10.92
C HIS A 284 -7.75 -26.52 -11.70
N ILE A 285 -7.97 -25.29 -11.24
CA ILE A 285 -8.85 -24.32 -11.90
C ILE A 285 -8.32 -23.94 -13.30
N ALA A 286 -7.01 -23.80 -13.47
CA ALA A 286 -6.42 -23.53 -14.78
C ALA A 286 -6.70 -24.63 -15.80
N LYS A 287 -6.68 -25.91 -15.40
CA LYS A 287 -7.05 -27.05 -16.24
C LYS A 287 -8.53 -27.04 -16.59
N GLU A 288 -9.42 -26.65 -15.66
CA GLU A 288 -10.86 -26.51 -15.95
C GLU A 288 -11.11 -25.43 -17.03
N MET A 289 -10.33 -24.34 -17.04
CA MET A 289 -10.44 -23.30 -18.06
C MET A 289 -10.07 -23.79 -19.47
N GLU A 290 -9.19 -24.79 -19.60
CA GLU A 290 -8.85 -25.41 -20.90
C GLU A 290 -10.03 -26.13 -21.54
N HIS A 291 -10.86 -26.79 -20.72
CA HIS A 291 -12.02 -27.55 -21.22
C HIS A 291 -13.25 -26.67 -21.49
N SER A 292 -13.17 -25.38 -21.14
CA SER A 292 -14.26 -24.40 -21.29
C SER A 292 -14.04 -23.44 -22.46
N ALA A 293 -12.92 -23.53 -23.17
CA ALA A 293 -12.54 -22.73 -24.33
C ALA A 293 -12.81 -23.48 -25.60
#